data_44e6a3e357bd7f28c25b8e4049d34e19
#
_entry.id   44e6a3e357bd7f28c25b8e4049d34e19
#
_cell.length_a   1.000
_cell.length_b   1.000
_cell.length_c   1.000
_cell.angle_alpha   90.00
_cell.angle_beta   90.00
_cell.angle_gamma   90.00
#
_symmetry.space_group_name_H-M   'P 1'
#
loop_
_entity.id
_entity.type
_entity.pdbx_description
1 polymer ?
#
loop_
_entity_poly.entity_id
_entity_poly.type
_entity_poly.pdbx_seq_one_letter_code
_entity_poly.pdbx_strand_id
1 'polypeptide(L)'
;MLLGYYPLMTRLQPDLPDVLAAIKKTGCLTAMDSAGDGGTMDPLARILPYVDFFVPNETEAANQTGRREPREMIAAFRDAGAKGWLGIKLGARGAILSPKPGEFIEVAVVKAPGNVVDTTGAGDSFYAGLLAGVLRGMTPAAAGQLAAATGACCVTGLGGSSAIRNYDETARLAGV
;
A
#
# COMPACT_ATOMS: atom_id res chain seq x y z
N MET A 1 -8.17 -10.77 -0.99
CA MET A 1 -7.59 -11.07 0.34
C MET A 1 -6.55 -10.00 0.66
N LEU A 2 -6.53 -9.46 1.89
CA LEU A 2 -5.46 -8.59 2.38
C LEU A 2 -4.72 -9.32 3.51
N LEU A 3 -3.40 -9.40 3.40
CA LEU A 3 -2.49 -9.86 4.45
C LEU A 3 -1.69 -8.65 4.95
N GLY A 4 -1.99 -8.21 6.18
CA GLY A 4 -1.22 -7.18 6.86
C GLY A 4 -0.06 -7.76 7.67
N TYR A 5 0.95 -6.93 7.93
CA TYR A 5 2.03 -7.24 8.87
C TYR A 5 2.84 -8.51 8.53
N TYR A 6 2.98 -8.84 7.23
CA TYR A 6 3.64 -10.09 6.84
C TYR A 6 5.04 -10.29 7.42
N PRO A 7 5.90 -9.26 7.64
CA PRO A 7 7.24 -9.46 8.19
C PRO A 7 7.22 -10.00 9.63
N LEU A 8 6.14 -9.74 10.36
CA LEU A 8 5.96 -10.21 11.74
C LEU A 8 5.43 -11.64 11.80
N MET A 9 4.98 -12.21 10.68
CA MET A 9 4.43 -13.57 10.60
C MET A 9 5.51 -14.58 10.18
N THR A 10 6.63 -14.62 10.87
CA THR A 10 7.83 -15.38 10.49
C THR A 10 7.58 -16.87 10.27
N ARG A 11 6.62 -17.47 11.01
CA ARG A 11 6.24 -18.88 10.84
C ARG A 11 5.42 -19.14 9.57
N LEU A 12 4.71 -18.12 9.06
CA LEU A 12 3.88 -18.23 7.85
C LEU A 12 4.68 -17.94 6.58
N GLN A 13 5.74 -17.14 6.66
CA GLN A 13 6.51 -16.71 5.50
C GLN A 13 6.95 -17.84 4.56
N PRO A 14 7.45 -19.00 5.05
CA PRO A 14 7.84 -20.10 4.17
C PRO A 14 6.69 -20.65 3.31
N ASP A 15 5.48 -20.66 3.85
CA ASP A 15 4.29 -21.24 3.21
C ASP A 15 3.51 -20.22 2.37
N LEU A 16 3.77 -18.90 2.54
CA LEU A 16 3.04 -17.83 1.84
C LEU A 16 3.00 -17.99 0.32
N PRO A 17 4.08 -18.37 -0.39
CA PRO A 17 4.03 -18.54 -1.83
C PRO A 17 2.95 -19.55 -2.25
N ASP A 18 2.87 -20.70 -1.59
CA ASP A 18 1.90 -21.75 -1.90
C ASP A 18 0.47 -21.34 -1.52
N VAL A 19 0.30 -20.70 -0.36
CA VAL A 19 -0.99 -20.17 0.11
C VAL A 19 -1.53 -19.12 -0.87
N LEU A 20 -0.70 -18.15 -1.26
CA LEU A 20 -1.11 -17.10 -2.20
C LEU A 20 -1.37 -17.67 -3.59
N ALA A 21 -0.56 -18.63 -4.07
CA ALA A 21 -0.80 -19.30 -5.33
C ALA A 21 -2.14 -20.04 -5.34
N ALA A 22 -2.50 -20.70 -4.23
CA ALA A 22 -3.81 -21.36 -4.08
C ALA A 22 -4.96 -20.35 -4.09
N ILE A 23 -4.82 -19.23 -3.39
CA ILE A 23 -5.81 -18.14 -3.36
C ILE A 23 -6.01 -17.56 -4.76
N LYS A 24 -4.94 -17.29 -5.51
CA LYS A 24 -5.05 -16.76 -6.88
C LYS A 24 -5.80 -17.70 -7.83
N LYS A 25 -5.71 -19.01 -7.65
CA LYS A 25 -6.48 -19.98 -8.45
C LYS A 25 -8.01 -19.84 -8.27
N THR A 26 -8.46 -19.22 -7.18
CA THR A 26 -9.89 -18.94 -6.96
C THR A 26 -10.38 -17.66 -7.65
N GLY A 27 -9.48 -16.91 -8.32
CA GLY A 27 -9.80 -15.59 -8.87
C GLY A 27 -9.76 -14.45 -7.85
N CYS A 28 -9.38 -14.73 -6.60
CA CYS A 28 -9.30 -13.72 -5.55
C CYS A 28 -8.04 -12.84 -5.76
N LEU A 29 -8.23 -11.53 -5.72
CA LEU A 29 -7.12 -10.57 -5.68
C LEU A 29 -6.39 -10.64 -4.34
N THR A 30 -5.08 -10.53 -4.39
CA THR A 30 -4.19 -10.58 -3.22
C THR A 30 -3.53 -9.24 -2.98
N ALA A 31 -3.61 -8.76 -1.75
CA ALA A 31 -2.95 -7.55 -1.31
C ALA A 31 -2.10 -7.86 -0.07
N MET A 32 -0.94 -7.26 0.03
CA MET A 32 -0.05 -7.47 1.16
C MET A 32 0.53 -6.14 1.64
N ASP A 33 0.52 -5.92 2.94
CA ASP A 33 1.15 -4.75 3.57
C ASP A 33 2.31 -5.17 4.47
N SER A 34 3.29 -4.29 4.55
CA SER A 34 4.45 -4.43 5.43
C SER A 34 4.15 -3.87 6.82
N ALA A 35 5.08 -4.06 7.75
CA ALA A 35 5.06 -3.47 9.08
C ALA A 35 6.47 -3.47 9.67
N GLY A 36 6.66 -2.69 10.73
CA GLY A 36 7.93 -2.60 11.42
C GLY A 36 9.03 -2.01 10.52
N ASP A 37 10.13 -2.71 10.38
CA ASP A 37 11.22 -2.33 9.48
C ASP A 37 11.04 -2.83 8.03
N GLY A 38 9.95 -3.56 7.75
CA GLY A 38 9.65 -4.14 6.44
C GLY A 38 10.27 -5.51 6.18
N GLY A 39 11.24 -5.94 6.99
CA GLY A 39 11.98 -7.17 6.76
C GLY A 39 12.99 -7.05 5.61
N THR A 40 13.30 -8.19 4.97
CA THR A 40 14.30 -8.27 3.90
C THR A 40 13.70 -8.76 2.58
N MET A 41 14.46 -8.60 1.50
CA MET A 41 14.05 -9.04 0.16
C MET A 41 14.00 -10.57 0.04
N ASP A 42 14.79 -11.32 0.79
CA ASP A 42 14.91 -12.77 0.58
C ASP A 42 13.58 -13.52 0.68
N PRO A 43 12.79 -13.44 1.80
CA PRO A 43 11.48 -14.07 1.80
C PRO A 43 10.50 -13.37 0.86
N LEU A 44 10.58 -12.04 0.73
CA LEU A 44 9.67 -11.23 -0.07
C LEU A 44 9.74 -11.58 -1.57
N ALA A 45 10.93 -11.84 -2.12
CA ALA A 45 11.11 -12.18 -3.53
C ALA A 45 10.34 -13.46 -3.94
N ARG A 46 10.15 -14.40 -3.03
CA ARG A 46 9.36 -15.62 -3.28
C ARG A 46 7.85 -15.37 -3.19
N ILE A 47 7.44 -14.31 -2.52
CA ILE A 47 6.04 -13.95 -2.24
C ILE A 47 5.48 -13.01 -3.31
N LEU A 48 6.24 -12.00 -3.72
CA LEU A 48 5.82 -10.94 -4.66
C LEU A 48 5.20 -11.43 -5.97
N PRO A 49 5.63 -12.55 -6.60
CA PRO A 49 4.99 -13.05 -7.82
C PRO A 49 3.50 -13.38 -7.68
N TYR A 50 3.02 -13.55 -6.46
CA TYR A 50 1.64 -13.94 -6.13
C TYR A 50 0.83 -12.79 -5.52
N VAL A 51 1.40 -11.58 -5.45
CA VAL A 51 0.75 -10.41 -4.84
C VAL A 51 0.28 -9.45 -5.94
N ASP A 52 -1.01 -9.09 -5.91
CA ASP A 52 -1.58 -8.15 -6.87
C ASP A 52 -1.41 -6.69 -6.43
N PHE A 53 -1.27 -6.43 -5.12
CA PHE A 53 -1.05 -5.08 -4.58
C PHE A 53 0.00 -5.13 -3.47
N PHE A 54 1.07 -4.34 -3.62
CA PHE A 54 2.10 -4.17 -2.59
C PHE A 54 2.57 -2.72 -2.53
N VAL A 55 2.26 -2.04 -1.42
CA VAL A 55 2.51 -0.59 -1.25
C VAL A 55 3.13 -0.31 0.13
N PRO A 56 4.40 -0.69 0.35
CA PRO A 56 5.11 -0.38 1.58
C PRO A 56 5.34 1.12 1.76
N ASN A 57 5.73 1.55 2.95
CA ASN A 57 6.26 2.90 3.14
C ASN A 57 7.73 2.97 2.69
N GLU A 58 8.26 4.20 2.60
CA GLU A 58 9.62 4.46 2.12
C GLU A 58 10.71 3.77 2.96
N THR A 59 10.56 3.76 4.28
CA THR A 59 11.52 3.11 5.19
C THR A 59 11.52 1.59 4.99
N GLU A 60 10.34 0.98 4.97
CA GLU A 60 10.18 -0.45 4.72
C GLU A 60 10.78 -0.85 3.37
N ALA A 61 10.44 -0.09 2.32
CA ALA A 61 10.95 -0.35 0.98
C ALA A 61 12.45 -0.16 0.86
N ALA A 62 13.02 0.85 1.55
CA ALA A 62 14.46 1.06 1.59
C ALA A 62 15.19 -0.13 2.24
N ASN A 63 14.67 -0.63 3.36
CA ASN A 63 15.25 -1.79 4.05
C ASN A 63 15.15 -3.07 3.20
N GLN A 64 14.01 -3.27 2.53
CA GLN A 64 13.78 -4.44 1.67
C GLN A 64 14.67 -4.43 0.43
N THR A 65 14.87 -3.27 -0.18
CA THR A 65 15.52 -3.16 -1.51
C THR A 65 16.97 -2.68 -1.45
N GLY A 66 17.38 -2.05 -0.35
CA GLY A 66 18.65 -1.34 -0.27
C GLY A 66 18.75 -0.09 -1.14
N ARG A 67 17.60 0.40 -1.67
CA ARG A 67 17.51 1.59 -2.52
C ARG A 67 17.00 2.78 -1.73
N ARG A 68 17.21 3.99 -2.29
CA ARG A 68 16.75 5.25 -1.66
C ARG A 68 15.69 5.97 -2.49
N GLU A 69 15.78 5.87 -3.81
CA GLU A 69 14.84 6.52 -4.71
C GLU A 69 13.59 5.64 -4.91
N PRO A 70 12.37 6.17 -4.75
CA PRO A 70 11.13 5.38 -4.83
C PRO A 70 10.96 4.60 -6.13
N ARG A 71 11.37 5.16 -7.27
CA ARG A 71 11.31 4.46 -8.57
C ARG A 71 12.30 3.31 -8.66
N GLU A 72 13.48 3.42 -8.03
CA GLU A 72 14.46 2.33 -7.94
C GLU A 72 13.98 1.23 -6.99
N MET A 73 13.28 1.58 -5.88
CA MET A 73 12.64 0.60 -5.00
C MET A 73 11.59 -0.20 -5.76
N ILE A 74 10.72 0.47 -6.54
CA ILE A 74 9.72 -0.18 -7.38
C ILE A 74 10.38 -1.09 -8.42
N ALA A 75 11.45 -0.63 -9.06
CA ALA A 75 12.21 -1.44 -10.02
C ALA A 75 12.76 -2.72 -9.36
N ALA A 76 13.36 -2.61 -8.17
CA ALA A 76 13.87 -3.75 -7.42
C ALA A 76 12.77 -4.77 -7.08
N PHE A 77 11.55 -4.32 -6.70
CA PHE A 77 10.41 -5.22 -6.52
C PHE A 77 9.97 -5.89 -7.83
N ARG A 78 10.01 -5.17 -8.97
CA ARG A 78 9.75 -5.74 -10.30
C ARG A 78 10.76 -6.82 -10.64
N ASP A 79 12.05 -6.56 -10.43
CA ASP A 79 13.14 -7.51 -10.66
C ASP A 79 13.01 -8.75 -9.76
N ALA A 80 12.46 -8.58 -8.55
CA ALA A 80 12.10 -9.67 -7.64
C ALA A 80 10.81 -10.41 -8.03
N GLY A 81 10.21 -10.12 -9.18
CA GLY A 81 9.09 -10.85 -9.75
C GLY A 81 7.70 -10.30 -9.47
N ALA A 82 7.57 -9.11 -8.88
CA ALA A 82 6.27 -8.47 -8.67
C ALA A 82 5.59 -8.12 -10.00
N LYS A 83 4.38 -8.62 -10.23
CA LYS A 83 3.59 -8.42 -11.45
C LYS A 83 2.43 -7.44 -11.26
N GLY A 84 1.93 -7.33 -10.04
CA GLY A 84 0.78 -6.52 -9.67
C GLY A 84 1.09 -5.03 -9.52
N TRP A 85 0.20 -4.31 -8.90
CA TRP A 85 0.40 -2.90 -8.54
C TRP A 85 1.47 -2.79 -7.45
N LEU A 86 2.40 -1.90 -7.67
CA LEU A 86 3.39 -1.48 -6.68
C LEU A 86 3.20 -0.02 -6.33
N GLY A 87 3.72 0.37 -5.18
CA GLY A 87 3.81 1.79 -4.82
C GLY A 87 4.65 1.97 -3.57
N ILE A 88 4.98 3.23 -3.30
CA ILE A 88 5.71 3.64 -2.09
C ILE A 88 4.92 4.76 -1.42
N LYS A 89 4.53 4.57 -0.16
CA LYS A 89 3.95 5.61 0.69
C LYS A 89 5.07 6.54 1.17
N LEU A 90 4.96 7.84 0.91
CA LEU A 90 5.98 8.86 1.19
C LEU A 90 5.60 9.79 2.35
N GLY A 91 4.60 9.41 3.15
CA GLY A 91 4.10 10.20 4.27
C GLY A 91 3.58 11.57 3.83
N ALA A 92 4.12 12.65 4.40
CA ALA A 92 3.74 14.02 4.07
C ALA A 92 4.12 14.47 2.64
N ARG A 93 4.77 13.61 1.85
CA ARG A 93 5.07 13.84 0.43
C ARG A 93 4.12 13.10 -0.52
N GLY A 94 3.07 12.46 0.01
CA GLY A 94 2.10 11.69 -0.79
C GLY A 94 2.55 10.25 -1.04
N ALA A 95 2.42 9.79 -2.26
CA ALA A 95 2.84 8.45 -2.66
C ALA A 95 3.20 8.40 -4.16
N ILE A 96 3.92 7.37 -4.56
CA ILE A 96 4.08 7.00 -5.96
C ILE A 96 3.48 5.61 -6.17
N LEU A 97 2.65 5.45 -7.19
CA LEU A 97 2.06 4.18 -7.60
C LEU A 97 2.61 3.74 -8.95
N SER A 98 2.73 2.44 -9.13
CA SER A 98 3.12 1.82 -10.41
C SER A 98 2.18 0.64 -10.70
N PRO A 99 1.06 0.88 -11.39
CA PRO A 99 0.09 -0.17 -11.75
C PRO A 99 0.69 -1.24 -12.65
N LYS A 100 1.63 -0.87 -13.51
CA LYS A 100 2.38 -1.77 -14.41
C LYS A 100 3.82 -1.29 -14.62
N PRO A 101 4.68 -2.17 -15.13
CA PRO A 101 6.05 -1.79 -15.44
C PRO A 101 6.14 -0.54 -16.32
N GLY A 102 6.99 0.40 -15.93
CA GLY A 102 7.22 1.65 -16.66
C GLY A 102 6.15 2.74 -16.45
N GLU A 103 5.02 2.43 -15.81
CA GLU A 103 3.98 3.42 -15.47
C GLU A 103 4.16 3.90 -14.04
N PHE A 104 4.19 5.23 -13.85
CA PHE A 104 4.29 5.86 -12.54
C PHE A 104 3.25 6.95 -12.40
N ILE A 105 2.56 6.96 -11.28
CA ILE A 105 1.53 7.93 -10.92
C ILE A 105 1.93 8.57 -9.59
N GLU A 106 2.14 9.87 -9.60
CA GLU A 106 2.38 10.63 -8.40
C GLU A 106 1.05 10.98 -7.74
N VAL A 107 0.88 10.53 -6.50
CA VAL A 107 -0.29 10.80 -5.69
C VAL A 107 0.00 12.00 -4.80
N ALA A 108 -0.69 13.09 -5.06
CA ALA A 108 -0.52 14.32 -4.29
C ALA A 108 -1.03 14.15 -2.85
N VAL A 109 -0.43 14.91 -1.94
CA VAL A 109 -0.92 15.01 -0.57
C VAL A 109 -2.32 15.61 -0.54
N VAL A 110 -3.22 14.98 0.21
CA VAL A 110 -4.51 15.58 0.55
C VAL A 110 -4.38 16.27 1.90
N LYS A 111 -4.80 17.54 1.97
CA LYS A 111 -4.80 18.30 3.22
C LYS A 111 -5.72 17.62 4.22
N ALA A 112 -5.20 17.33 5.40
CA ALA A 112 -5.99 16.77 6.48
C ALA A 112 -7.18 17.69 6.84
N PRO A 113 -8.38 17.13 7.05
CA PRO A 113 -9.60 17.93 7.32
C PRO A 113 -9.65 18.50 8.74
N GLY A 114 -8.56 18.41 9.48
CA GLY A 114 -8.38 18.93 10.84
C GLY A 114 -6.91 18.97 11.23
N ASN A 115 -6.63 19.19 12.49
CA ASN A 115 -5.27 19.14 13.04
C ASN A 115 -4.76 17.69 13.02
N VAL A 116 -3.49 17.50 12.74
CA VAL A 116 -2.82 16.20 12.88
C VAL A 116 -2.67 15.91 14.37
N VAL A 117 -3.24 14.82 14.83
CA VAL A 117 -3.27 14.37 16.23
C VAL A 117 -2.40 13.13 16.43
N ASP A 118 -2.56 12.14 15.54
CA ASP A 118 -1.86 10.85 15.63
C ASP A 118 -1.68 10.26 14.22
N THR A 119 -0.48 9.83 13.91
CA THR A 119 -0.18 9.23 12.58
C THR A 119 -0.32 7.71 12.55
N THR A 120 -0.66 7.10 13.69
CA THR A 120 -0.91 5.66 13.79
C THR A 120 -2.02 5.24 12.82
N GLY A 121 -1.78 4.17 12.04
CA GLY A 121 -2.76 3.64 11.09
C GLY A 121 -2.94 4.45 9.81
N ALA A 122 -2.21 5.56 9.61
CA ALA A 122 -2.32 6.35 8.37
C ALA A 122 -1.94 5.53 7.13
N GLY A 123 -0.92 4.67 7.25
CA GLY A 123 -0.50 3.74 6.19
C GLY A 123 -1.55 2.69 5.88
N ASP A 124 -2.13 2.07 6.92
CA ASP A 124 -3.22 1.08 6.79
C ASP A 124 -4.45 1.71 6.14
N SER A 125 -4.79 2.93 6.58
CA SER A 125 -5.92 3.70 6.05
C SER A 125 -5.70 4.10 4.59
N PHE A 126 -4.50 4.54 4.22
CA PHE A 126 -4.13 4.78 2.82
C PHE A 126 -4.35 3.51 2.00
N TYR A 127 -3.87 2.38 2.49
CA TYR A 127 -3.96 1.12 1.78
C TYR A 127 -5.42 0.65 1.64
N ALA A 128 -6.23 0.79 2.69
CA ALA A 128 -7.65 0.51 2.63
C ALA A 128 -8.38 1.39 1.61
N GLY A 129 -8.07 2.70 1.57
CA GLY A 129 -8.61 3.64 0.59
C GLY A 129 -8.23 3.27 -0.84
N LEU A 130 -6.97 2.85 -1.08
CA LEU A 130 -6.50 2.40 -2.38
C LEU A 130 -7.31 1.18 -2.87
N LEU A 131 -7.42 0.16 -2.02
CA LEU A 131 -8.17 -1.05 -2.36
C LEU A 131 -9.65 -0.77 -2.58
N ALA A 132 -10.25 0.12 -1.77
CA ALA A 132 -11.63 0.53 -1.93
C ALA A 132 -11.87 1.22 -3.30
N GLY A 133 -10.95 2.08 -3.74
CA GLY A 133 -11.00 2.72 -5.05
C GLY A 133 -10.88 1.72 -6.19
N VAL A 134 -9.91 0.81 -6.10
CA VAL A 134 -9.71 -0.27 -7.09
C VAL A 134 -10.96 -1.15 -7.21
N LEU A 135 -11.54 -1.58 -6.10
CA LEU A 135 -12.75 -2.43 -6.08
C LEU A 135 -13.99 -1.70 -6.64
N ARG A 136 -13.97 -0.38 -6.69
CA ARG A 136 -15.01 0.45 -7.34
C ARG A 136 -14.72 0.77 -8.82
N GLY A 137 -13.64 0.20 -9.36
CA GLY A 137 -13.26 0.41 -10.77
C GLY A 137 -12.70 1.79 -11.07
N MET A 138 -12.21 2.51 -10.05
CA MET A 138 -11.58 3.81 -10.26
C MET A 138 -10.28 3.69 -11.07
N THR A 139 -9.93 4.76 -11.77
CA THR A 139 -8.61 4.86 -12.38
C THR A 139 -7.51 4.81 -11.30
N PRO A 140 -6.30 4.38 -11.63
CA PRO A 140 -5.20 4.32 -10.65
C PRO A 140 -4.92 5.66 -9.96
N ALA A 141 -5.04 6.77 -10.69
CA ALA A 141 -4.86 8.10 -10.12
C ALA A 141 -5.97 8.44 -9.12
N ALA A 142 -7.25 8.18 -9.46
CA ALA A 142 -8.38 8.43 -8.57
C ALA A 142 -8.35 7.54 -7.32
N ALA A 143 -7.99 6.25 -7.48
CA ALA A 143 -7.81 5.34 -6.34
C ALA A 143 -6.67 5.80 -5.41
N GLY A 144 -5.57 6.32 -5.98
CA GLY A 144 -4.48 6.93 -5.22
C GLY A 144 -4.92 8.18 -4.44
N GLN A 145 -5.72 9.06 -5.04
CA GLN A 145 -6.25 10.25 -4.35
C GLN A 145 -7.23 9.87 -3.23
N LEU A 146 -8.09 8.87 -3.45
CA LEU A 146 -8.96 8.34 -2.40
C LEU A 146 -8.13 7.77 -1.24
N ALA A 147 -7.04 7.05 -1.54
CA ALA A 147 -6.11 6.53 -0.56
C ALA A 147 -5.46 7.64 0.29
N ALA A 148 -4.96 8.70 -0.39
CA ALA A 148 -4.36 9.85 0.29
C ALA A 148 -5.37 10.58 1.19
N ALA A 149 -6.61 10.75 0.74
CA ALA A 149 -7.68 11.35 1.54
C ALA A 149 -8.05 10.49 2.76
N THR A 150 -8.07 9.16 2.61
CA THR A 150 -8.35 8.24 3.72
C THR A 150 -7.26 8.34 4.79
N GLY A 151 -6.00 8.34 4.39
CA GLY A 151 -4.87 8.57 5.30
C GLY A 151 -4.91 9.96 5.96
N ALA A 152 -5.29 11.00 5.20
CA ALA A 152 -5.44 12.36 5.72
C ALA A 152 -6.57 12.49 6.75
N CYS A 153 -7.67 11.74 6.61
CA CYS A 153 -8.70 11.64 7.63
C CYS A 153 -8.16 10.94 8.89
N CYS A 154 -7.48 9.81 8.72
CA CYS A 154 -6.96 9.00 9.82
C CYS A 154 -6.15 9.83 10.82
N VAL A 155 -5.24 10.67 10.33
CA VAL A 155 -4.32 11.43 11.19
C VAL A 155 -4.98 12.53 12.03
N THR A 156 -6.27 12.79 11.85
CA THR A 156 -7.01 13.81 12.61
C THR A 156 -7.66 13.30 13.90
N GLY A 157 -7.53 12.01 14.19
CA GLY A 157 -8.03 11.40 15.43
C GLY A 157 -6.96 10.58 16.14
N LEU A 158 -7.23 10.23 17.38
CA LEU A 158 -6.37 9.35 18.17
C LEU A 158 -6.63 7.88 17.79
N GLY A 159 -5.55 7.13 17.51
CA GLY A 159 -5.63 5.73 17.10
C GLY A 159 -5.89 5.55 15.61
N GLY A 160 -5.80 4.30 15.15
CA GLY A 160 -5.67 3.97 13.72
C GLY A 160 -6.92 4.17 12.85
N SER A 161 -8.11 4.43 13.41
CA SER A 161 -9.35 4.44 12.62
C SER A 161 -10.45 5.38 13.13
N SER A 162 -10.27 6.04 14.28
CA SER A 162 -11.34 6.83 14.94
C SER A 162 -11.84 8.02 14.12
N ALA A 163 -11.01 8.60 13.24
CA ALA A 163 -11.33 9.75 12.40
C ALA A 163 -11.61 9.38 10.93
N ILE A 164 -11.68 8.10 10.61
CA ILE A 164 -12.05 7.66 9.25
C ILE A 164 -13.49 8.08 8.96
N ARG A 165 -13.68 8.66 7.79
CA ARG A 165 -14.97 9.12 7.29
C ARG A 165 -15.61 8.07 6.38
N ASN A 166 -16.91 8.22 6.12
CA ASN A 166 -17.58 7.42 5.12
C ASN A 166 -17.03 7.69 3.72
N TYR A 167 -17.40 6.83 2.77
CA TYR A 167 -16.88 6.89 1.41
C TYR A 167 -17.15 8.25 0.73
N ASP A 168 -18.39 8.75 0.80
CA ASP A 168 -18.79 9.95 0.07
C ASP A 168 -18.07 11.20 0.58
N GLU A 169 -17.85 11.29 1.89
CA GLU A 169 -17.08 12.38 2.50
C GLU A 169 -15.60 12.31 2.10
N THR A 170 -15.04 11.09 2.10
CA THR A 170 -13.65 10.87 1.74
C THR A 170 -13.41 11.12 0.25
N ALA A 171 -14.31 10.67 -0.62
CA ALA A 171 -14.24 10.90 -2.07
C ALA A 171 -14.32 12.40 -2.41
N ARG A 172 -15.22 13.14 -1.74
CA ARG A 172 -15.28 14.62 -1.88
C ARG A 172 -13.98 15.28 -1.43
N LEU A 173 -13.38 14.83 -0.33
CA LEU A 173 -12.09 15.34 0.14
C LEU A 173 -10.96 15.03 -0.84
N ALA A 174 -11.02 13.87 -1.46
CA ALA A 174 -10.08 13.44 -2.49
C ALA A 174 -10.24 14.16 -3.85
N GLY A 175 -11.40 14.77 -4.10
CA GLY A 175 -11.76 15.36 -5.38
C GLY A 175 -12.09 14.32 -6.48
N VAL A 176 -12.63 13.19 -6.12
CA VAL A 176 -12.97 12.06 -7.02
C VAL A 176 -14.41 11.59 -6.83
#